data_d41d4e6489382f4b255ae057fc0beacd
#
_entry.id   d41d4e6489382f4b255ae057fc0beacd
#
_cell.length_a   1.000
_cell.length_b   1.000
_cell.length_c   1.000
_cell.angle_alpha   90.00
_cell.angle_beta   90.00
_cell.angle_gamma   90.00
#
_symmetry.space_group_name_H-M   'P 1'
#
loop_
_entity.id
_entity.type
_entity.pdbx_description
1 polymer ?
#
loop_
_entity_poly.entity_id
_entity_poly.type
_entity_poly.pdbx_seq_one_letter_code
_entity_poly.pdbx_strand_id
1 'polypeptide(L)'
;MNGTMEIPRSKGFWFVAIIALLWNLIGVAMFWMQVNMSAEGLAAMTEQQRQVYEATPMWLNVAFAIAVFGGVLGAIGMLMGKRWAVTMFFVSLLALLVQMIGAYLVTPAWTAYGVAGLVMPVILIIIALLFWRYAQKCVVRGWLV
;
A
#
# COMPACT_ATOMS: atom_id res chain seq x y z
N MET A 1 32.10 5.16 -27.80
CA MET A 1 31.96 4.65 -26.43
C MET A 1 30.87 5.41 -25.73
N ASN A 2 29.69 4.88 -25.74
CA ASN A 2 28.56 5.45 -25.02
C ASN A 2 28.54 4.86 -23.61
N GLY A 3 29.47 5.31 -22.78
CA GLY A 3 29.35 5.07 -21.35
C GLY A 3 28.19 5.88 -20.84
N THR A 4 27.04 5.26 -20.66
CA THR A 4 26.00 5.82 -19.81
C THR A 4 26.64 6.01 -18.44
N MET A 5 26.94 7.25 -18.09
CA MET A 5 27.38 7.56 -16.73
C MET A 5 26.20 7.23 -15.83
N GLU A 6 26.26 6.05 -15.20
CA GLU A 6 25.29 5.71 -14.18
C GLU A 6 25.47 6.68 -13.03
N ILE A 7 24.44 7.46 -12.76
CA ILE A 7 24.43 8.36 -11.64
C ILE A 7 24.37 7.51 -10.37
N PRO A 8 25.37 7.58 -9.48
CA PRO A 8 25.38 6.74 -8.29
C PRO A 8 24.19 7.09 -7.39
N ARG A 9 23.44 6.06 -7.01
CA ARG A 9 22.30 6.17 -6.12
C ARG A 9 22.79 6.29 -4.68
N SER A 10 22.14 7.18 -3.91
CA SER A 10 22.49 7.38 -2.51
C SER A 10 22.16 6.16 -1.66
N LYS A 11 22.81 6.04 -0.49
CA LYS A 11 22.45 5.02 0.50
C LYS A 11 21.01 5.17 0.98
N GLY A 12 20.50 6.41 1.05
CA GLY A 12 19.12 6.70 1.38
C GLY A 12 18.14 6.13 0.37
N PHE A 13 18.50 6.12 -0.93
CA PHE A 13 17.68 5.50 -1.97
C PHE A 13 17.48 4.00 -1.69
N TRP A 14 18.55 3.27 -1.42
CA TRP A 14 18.48 1.85 -1.12
C TRP A 14 17.69 1.56 0.16
N PHE A 15 17.91 2.39 1.16
CA PHE A 15 17.17 2.28 2.43
C PHE A 15 15.68 2.45 2.21
N VAL A 16 15.26 3.50 1.50
CA VAL A 16 13.83 3.76 1.22
C VAL A 16 13.23 2.63 0.38
N ALA A 17 13.94 2.15 -0.65
CA ALA A 17 13.45 1.07 -1.51
C ALA A 17 13.23 -0.23 -0.73
N ILE A 18 14.16 -0.57 0.16
CA ILE A 18 14.05 -1.77 1.00
C ILE A 18 12.92 -1.61 2.02
N ILE A 19 12.82 -0.46 2.67
CA ILE A 19 11.73 -0.19 3.62
C ILE A 19 10.38 -0.24 2.91
N ALA A 20 10.27 0.32 1.71
CA ALA A 20 9.04 0.25 0.92
C ALA A 20 8.66 -1.19 0.59
N LEU A 21 9.65 -2.02 0.23
CA LEU A 21 9.40 -3.44 -0.05
C LEU A 21 8.91 -4.17 1.20
N LEU A 22 9.61 -4.03 2.32
CA LEU A 22 9.23 -4.68 3.58
C LEU A 22 7.85 -4.22 4.06
N TRP A 23 7.57 -2.93 3.99
CA TRP A 23 6.29 -2.35 4.38
C TRP A 23 5.14 -2.94 3.55
N ASN A 24 5.31 -3.02 2.24
CA ASN A 24 4.28 -3.56 1.36
C ASN A 24 4.16 -5.08 1.46
N LEU A 25 5.23 -5.81 1.76
CA LEU A 25 5.16 -7.24 2.04
C LEU A 25 4.36 -7.53 3.32
N ILE A 26 4.49 -6.69 4.34
CA ILE A 26 3.62 -6.76 5.52
C ILE A 26 2.16 -6.53 5.11
N GLY A 27 1.91 -5.57 4.21
CA GLY A 27 0.58 -5.35 3.64
C GLY A 27 0.02 -6.58 2.92
N VAL A 28 0.85 -7.29 2.15
CA VAL A 28 0.46 -8.55 1.48
C VAL A 28 0.07 -9.61 2.52
N ALA A 29 0.84 -9.73 3.59
CA ALA A 29 0.53 -10.66 4.68
C ALA A 29 -0.82 -10.31 5.34
N MET A 30 -1.06 -9.02 5.58
CA MET A 30 -2.34 -8.55 6.15
C MET A 30 -3.51 -8.83 5.20
N PHE A 31 -3.32 -8.61 3.90
CA PHE A 31 -4.32 -8.96 2.89
C PHE A 31 -4.63 -10.45 2.90
N TRP A 32 -3.60 -11.29 2.92
CA TRP A 32 -3.76 -12.74 2.96
C TRP A 32 -4.56 -13.19 4.20
N MET A 33 -4.23 -12.63 5.34
CA MET A 33 -4.94 -12.91 6.60
C MET A 33 -6.41 -12.48 6.52
N GLN A 34 -6.69 -11.34 5.90
CA GLN A 34 -8.06 -10.85 5.77
C GLN A 34 -8.92 -11.74 4.88
N VAL A 35 -8.41 -12.18 3.74
CA VAL A 35 -9.19 -13.02 2.81
C VAL A 35 -9.25 -14.49 3.23
N ASN A 36 -8.40 -14.92 4.13
CA ASN A 36 -8.35 -16.29 4.66
C ASN A 36 -8.61 -16.31 6.17
N MET A 37 -9.51 -15.45 6.64
CA MET A 37 -9.82 -15.35 8.06
C MET A 37 -10.34 -16.70 8.58
N SER A 38 -9.70 -17.20 9.64
CA SER A 38 -10.10 -18.44 10.31
C SER A 38 -11.36 -18.24 11.18
N ALA A 39 -12.02 -19.33 11.52
CA ALA A 39 -13.15 -19.31 12.45
C ALA A 39 -12.73 -18.74 13.81
N GLU A 40 -11.51 -19.04 14.28
CA GLU A 40 -10.94 -18.50 15.51
C GLU A 40 -10.71 -16.99 15.41
N GLY A 41 -10.21 -16.52 14.26
CA GLY A 41 -10.02 -15.10 14.00
C GLY A 41 -11.34 -14.33 14.00
N LEU A 42 -12.38 -14.89 13.40
CA LEU A 42 -13.73 -14.30 13.42
C LEU A 42 -14.30 -14.26 14.83
N ALA A 43 -14.12 -15.32 15.60
CA ALA A 43 -14.60 -15.42 16.98
C ALA A 43 -13.91 -14.41 17.91
N ALA A 44 -12.65 -14.03 17.62
CA ALA A 44 -11.92 -13.05 18.38
C ALA A 44 -12.35 -11.59 18.11
N MET A 45 -13.10 -11.36 17.02
CA MET A 45 -13.62 -10.04 16.68
C MET A 45 -14.80 -9.66 17.59
N THR A 46 -14.94 -8.35 17.86
CA THR A 46 -16.20 -7.83 18.40
C THR A 46 -17.32 -8.03 17.38
N GLU A 47 -18.56 -7.99 17.84
CA GLU A 47 -19.73 -8.08 16.94
C GLU A 47 -19.68 -7.01 15.86
N GLN A 48 -19.33 -5.78 16.23
CA GLN A 48 -19.25 -4.65 15.30
C GLN A 48 -18.14 -4.85 14.26
N GLN A 49 -16.97 -5.34 14.66
CA GLN A 49 -15.86 -5.66 13.73
C GLN A 49 -16.26 -6.78 12.78
N ARG A 50 -16.97 -7.80 13.27
CA ARG A 50 -17.48 -8.89 12.43
C ARG A 50 -18.46 -8.39 11.40
N GLN A 51 -19.35 -7.46 11.76
CA GLN A 51 -20.29 -6.85 10.83
C GLN A 51 -19.58 -6.09 9.71
N VAL A 52 -18.49 -5.39 10.01
CA VAL A 52 -17.64 -4.74 8.99
C VAL A 52 -17.04 -5.78 8.06
N TYR A 53 -16.48 -6.84 8.63
CA TYR A 53 -15.85 -7.90 7.85
C TYR A 53 -16.85 -8.57 6.90
N GLU A 54 -18.04 -8.93 7.41
CA GLU A 54 -19.08 -9.59 6.63
C GLU A 54 -19.70 -8.67 5.57
N ALA A 55 -19.76 -7.36 5.84
CA ALA A 55 -20.29 -6.36 4.92
C ALA A 55 -19.28 -5.95 3.83
N THR A 56 -18.02 -6.34 3.95
CA THR A 56 -16.97 -5.97 3.00
C THR A 56 -17.18 -6.65 1.66
N PRO A 57 -17.50 -5.91 0.58
CA PRO A 57 -17.71 -6.52 -0.72
C PRO A 57 -16.39 -6.94 -1.37
N MET A 58 -16.48 -7.83 -2.34
CA MET A 58 -15.31 -8.36 -3.05
C MET A 58 -14.46 -7.27 -3.68
N TRP A 59 -15.06 -6.21 -4.21
CA TRP A 59 -14.30 -5.15 -4.87
C TRP A 59 -13.41 -4.36 -3.91
N LEU A 60 -13.77 -4.28 -2.61
CA LEU A 60 -12.86 -3.70 -1.60
C LEU A 60 -11.65 -4.58 -1.35
N ASN A 61 -11.81 -5.89 -1.34
CA ASN A 61 -10.70 -6.83 -1.23
C ASN A 61 -9.80 -6.75 -2.46
N VAL A 62 -10.36 -6.60 -3.65
CA VAL A 62 -9.59 -6.38 -4.89
C VAL A 62 -8.80 -5.07 -4.81
N ALA A 63 -9.42 -3.99 -4.35
CA ALA A 63 -8.73 -2.70 -4.15
C ALA A 63 -7.57 -2.85 -3.15
N PHE A 64 -7.78 -3.58 -2.06
CA PHE A 64 -6.72 -3.84 -1.09
C PHE A 64 -5.56 -4.65 -1.72
N ALA A 65 -5.87 -5.66 -2.51
CA ALA A 65 -4.86 -6.44 -3.24
C ALA A 65 -4.04 -5.55 -4.18
N ILE A 66 -4.70 -4.70 -4.97
CA ILE A 66 -4.04 -3.78 -5.88
C ILE A 66 -3.13 -2.81 -5.11
N ALA A 67 -3.58 -2.32 -3.96
CA ALA A 67 -2.80 -1.42 -3.13
C ALA A 67 -1.49 -2.07 -2.67
N VAL A 68 -1.56 -3.26 -2.08
CA VAL A 68 -0.37 -3.91 -1.50
C VAL A 68 0.54 -4.51 -2.57
N PHE A 69 0.00 -5.17 -3.58
CA PHE A 69 0.80 -5.73 -4.68
C PHE A 69 1.37 -4.62 -5.57
N GLY A 70 0.62 -3.56 -5.81
CA GLY A 70 1.12 -2.37 -6.51
C GLY A 70 2.29 -1.73 -5.77
N GLY A 71 2.21 -1.65 -4.45
CA GLY A 71 3.30 -1.15 -3.61
C GLY A 71 4.54 -2.05 -3.67
N VAL A 72 4.37 -3.36 -3.64
CA VAL A 72 5.48 -4.33 -3.81
C VAL A 72 6.15 -4.14 -5.18
N LEU A 73 5.36 -4.07 -6.25
CA LEU A 73 5.89 -3.84 -7.60
C LEU A 73 6.60 -2.50 -7.69
N GLY A 74 6.07 -1.45 -7.06
CA GLY A 74 6.74 -0.15 -7.00
C GLY A 74 8.10 -0.24 -6.32
N ALA A 75 8.19 -0.93 -5.19
CA ALA A 75 9.45 -1.12 -4.47
C ALA A 75 10.45 -1.96 -5.30
N ILE A 76 9.99 -3.02 -5.95
CA ILE A 76 10.82 -3.83 -6.86
C ILE A 76 11.31 -2.98 -8.02
N GLY A 77 10.43 -2.17 -8.62
CA GLY A 77 10.81 -1.25 -9.70
C GLY A 77 11.88 -0.26 -9.29
N MET A 78 11.81 0.28 -8.07
CA MET A 78 12.87 1.12 -7.51
C MET A 78 14.18 0.36 -7.39
N LEU A 79 14.15 -0.85 -6.81
CA LEU A 79 15.36 -1.68 -6.67
C LEU A 79 16.00 -2.01 -8.03
N MET A 80 15.18 -2.18 -9.07
CA MET A 80 15.65 -2.42 -10.44
C MET A 80 16.06 -1.14 -11.17
N GLY A 81 15.85 0.03 -10.58
CA GLY A 81 16.13 1.31 -11.20
C GLY A 81 15.16 1.66 -12.32
N LYS A 82 13.93 1.18 -12.27
CA LYS A 82 12.93 1.35 -13.32
C LYS A 82 11.95 2.47 -13.04
N ARG A 83 11.71 3.29 -14.05
CA ARG A 83 10.82 4.44 -13.99
C ARG A 83 9.35 4.07 -13.76
N TRP A 84 8.94 2.88 -14.19
CA TRP A 84 7.56 2.41 -13.99
C TRP A 84 7.20 2.22 -12.50
N ALA A 85 8.19 2.25 -11.61
CA ALA A 85 7.95 2.25 -10.16
C ALA A 85 7.02 3.39 -9.74
N VAL A 86 7.16 4.57 -10.34
CA VAL A 86 6.30 5.73 -10.07
C VAL A 86 4.84 5.40 -10.36
N THR A 87 4.56 4.77 -11.50
CA THR A 87 3.21 4.37 -11.89
C THR A 87 2.65 3.34 -10.92
N MET A 88 3.45 2.37 -10.50
CA MET A 88 3.02 1.34 -9.55
C MET A 88 2.68 1.94 -8.18
N PHE A 89 3.49 2.84 -7.67
CA PHE A 89 3.16 3.54 -6.41
C PHE A 89 1.92 4.42 -6.55
N PHE A 90 1.71 5.05 -7.70
CA PHE A 90 0.51 5.84 -7.94
C PHE A 90 -0.75 4.97 -7.97
N VAL A 91 -0.71 3.84 -8.68
CA VAL A 91 -1.81 2.87 -8.72
C VAL A 91 -2.10 2.34 -7.32
N SER A 92 -1.06 2.02 -6.56
CA SER A 92 -1.19 1.59 -5.16
C SER A 92 -1.89 2.66 -4.30
N LEU A 93 -1.49 3.92 -4.44
CA LEU A 93 -2.10 5.03 -3.71
C LEU A 93 -3.59 5.18 -4.05
N LEU A 94 -3.94 5.16 -5.34
CA LEU A 94 -5.34 5.26 -5.77
C LEU A 94 -6.18 4.09 -5.24
N ALA A 95 -5.65 2.88 -5.33
CA ALA A 95 -6.34 1.69 -4.81
C ALA A 95 -6.54 1.77 -3.29
N LEU A 96 -5.55 2.28 -2.56
CA LEU A 96 -5.64 2.49 -1.12
C LEU A 96 -6.72 3.52 -0.78
N LEU A 97 -6.80 4.62 -1.52
CA LEU A 97 -7.85 5.62 -1.34
C LEU A 97 -9.24 5.02 -1.58
N VAL A 98 -9.40 4.26 -2.65
CA VAL A 98 -10.68 3.58 -2.96
C VAL A 98 -11.05 2.63 -1.83
N GLN A 99 -10.12 1.82 -1.37
CA GLN A 99 -10.35 0.83 -0.32
C GLN A 99 -10.72 1.49 1.01
N MET A 100 -10.00 2.53 1.43
CA MET A 100 -10.23 3.20 2.71
C MET A 100 -11.54 4.00 2.71
N ILE A 101 -11.78 4.78 1.65
CA ILE A 101 -13.02 5.56 1.50
C ILE A 101 -14.21 4.61 1.34
N GLY A 102 -14.06 3.59 0.48
CA GLY A 102 -15.11 2.61 0.23
C GLY A 102 -15.52 1.86 1.49
N ALA A 103 -14.57 1.47 2.33
CA ALA A 103 -14.86 0.78 3.58
C ALA A 103 -15.79 1.61 4.49
N TYR A 104 -15.54 2.91 4.60
CA TYR A 104 -16.38 3.79 5.42
C TYR A 104 -17.73 4.13 4.77
N LEU A 105 -17.83 4.03 3.44
CA LEU A 105 -19.10 4.31 2.72
C LEU A 105 -20.05 3.10 2.67
N VAL A 106 -19.52 1.89 2.52
CA VAL A 106 -20.33 0.71 2.24
C VAL A 106 -20.36 -0.33 3.37
N THR A 107 -19.61 -0.10 4.45
CA THR A 107 -19.63 -0.97 5.65
C THR A 107 -19.93 -0.14 6.89
N PRO A 108 -20.37 -0.78 8.01
CA PRO A 108 -20.61 -0.06 9.26
C PRO A 108 -19.32 0.30 10.01
N ALA A 109 -18.27 0.74 9.29
CA ALA A 109 -16.98 1.07 9.87
C ALA A 109 -17.07 2.26 10.86
N TRP A 110 -17.94 3.22 10.60
CA TRP A 110 -18.18 4.32 11.52
C TRP A 110 -18.69 3.83 12.88
N THR A 111 -19.60 2.85 12.87
CA THR A 111 -20.15 2.26 14.10
C THR A 111 -19.09 1.43 14.84
N ALA A 112 -18.27 0.68 14.09
CA ALA A 112 -17.26 -0.21 14.67
C ALA A 112 -16.05 0.54 15.21
N TYR A 113 -15.55 1.54 14.47
CA TYR A 113 -14.27 2.19 14.75
C TYR A 113 -14.37 3.67 15.05
N GLY A 114 -15.44 4.35 14.60
CA GLY A 114 -15.64 5.77 14.79
C GLY A 114 -14.55 6.62 14.14
N VAL A 115 -14.39 7.86 14.62
CA VAL A 115 -13.36 8.79 14.13
C VAL A 115 -11.94 8.27 14.43
N ALA A 116 -11.76 7.61 15.57
CA ALA A 116 -10.45 7.03 15.95
C ALA A 116 -9.95 6.00 14.93
N GLY A 117 -10.86 5.29 14.26
CA GLY A 117 -10.52 4.34 13.20
C GLY A 117 -9.95 4.98 11.94
N LEU A 118 -10.02 6.31 11.78
CA LEU A 118 -9.43 7.03 10.66
C LEU A 118 -7.93 7.26 10.83
N VAL A 119 -7.38 7.10 12.03
CA VAL A 119 -5.96 7.37 12.30
C VAL A 119 -5.07 6.49 11.44
N MET A 120 -5.29 5.17 11.46
CA MET A 120 -4.46 4.24 10.68
C MET A 120 -4.62 4.43 9.16
N PRO A 121 -5.83 4.53 8.58
CA PRO A 121 -5.99 4.87 7.16
C PRO A 121 -5.26 6.14 6.73
N VAL A 122 -5.33 7.20 7.51
CA VAL A 122 -4.64 8.46 7.20
C VAL A 122 -3.12 8.25 7.19
N ILE A 123 -2.58 7.52 8.17
CA ILE A 123 -1.15 7.19 8.22
C ILE A 123 -0.74 6.39 6.99
N LEU A 124 -1.51 5.39 6.60
CA LEU A 124 -1.23 4.55 5.44
C LEU A 124 -1.24 5.37 4.14
N ILE A 125 -2.19 6.27 3.99
CA ILE A 125 -2.28 7.17 2.83
C ILE A 125 -1.08 8.11 2.77
N ILE A 126 -0.67 8.68 3.90
CA ILE A 126 0.51 9.56 3.97
C ILE A 126 1.76 8.79 3.56
N ILE A 127 1.95 7.57 4.06
CA ILE A 127 3.11 6.74 3.71
C ILE A 127 3.11 6.41 2.22
N ALA A 128 1.97 6.03 1.66
CA ALA A 128 1.84 5.74 0.22
C ALA A 128 2.15 6.98 -0.63
N LEU A 129 1.67 8.14 -0.21
CA LEU A 129 1.96 9.41 -0.87
C LEU A 129 3.45 9.74 -0.83
N LEU A 130 4.10 9.51 0.32
CA LEU A 130 5.54 9.75 0.46
C LEU A 130 6.37 8.84 -0.45
N PHE A 131 6.03 7.56 -0.57
CA PHE A 131 6.71 6.64 -1.49
C PHE A 131 6.55 7.09 -2.94
N TRP A 132 5.34 7.46 -3.34
CA TRP A 132 5.09 7.95 -4.69
C TRP A 132 5.89 9.23 -4.99
N ARG A 133 5.86 10.20 -4.10
CA ARG A 133 6.61 11.46 -4.26
C ARG A 133 8.12 11.22 -4.27
N TYR A 134 8.60 10.35 -3.43
CA TYR A 134 10.02 9.99 -3.42
C TYR A 134 10.45 9.34 -4.73
N ALA A 135 9.65 8.42 -5.27
CA ALA A 135 9.93 7.79 -6.56
C ALA A 135 9.98 8.82 -7.70
N GLN A 136 9.08 9.81 -7.69
CA GLN A 136 9.12 10.92 -8.65
C GLN A 136 10.43 11.71 -8.55
N LYS A 137 10.91 12.00 -7.34
CA LYS A 137 12.20 12.65 -7.14
C LYS A 137 13.36 11.81 -7.67
N CYS A 138 13.29 10.50 -7.51
CA CYS A 138 14.31 9.60 -8.02
C CYS A 138 14.38 9.61 -9.56
N VAL A 139 13.24 9.77 -10.23
CA VAL A 139 13.22 9.95 -11.69
C VAL A 139 13.94 11.25 -12.09
N VAL A 140 13.63 12.36 -11.40
CA VAL A 140 14.25 13.66 -11.66
C VAL A 140 15.77 13.59 -11.44
N ARG A 141 16.22 12.84 -10.44
CA ARG A 141 17.65 12.65 -10.14
C ARG A 141 18.35 11.66 -11.07
N GLY A 142 17.63 11.04 -12.00
CA GLY A 142 18.18 10.05 -12.93
C GLY A 142 18.44 8.68 -12.33
N TRP A 143 17.93 8.41 -11.13
CA TRP A 143 18.11 7.11 -10.46
C TRP A 143 17.14 6.05 -10.97
N LEU A 144 16.02 6.46 -11.55
CA LEU A 144 15.03 5.59 -12.20
C LEU A 144 14.93 5.98 -13.68
N VAL A 145 15.06 5.00 -14.55
CA VAL A 145 15.09 5.20 -16.00
C VAL A 145 14.10 4.33 -16.77
#